data_fc062d9449ead8235f6f30dd3e32befc
#
_entry.id   fc062d9449ead8235f6f30dd3e32befc
#
_cell.length_a   1.000
_cell.length_b   1.000
_cell.length_c   1.000
_cell.angle_alpha   90.00
_cell.angle_beta   90.00
_cell.angle_gamma   90.00
#
_symmetry.space_group_name_H-M   'P 1'
#
loop_
_entity.id
_entity.type
_entity.pdbx_description
1 polymer ?
#
loop_
_entity_poly.entity_id
_entity_poly.type
_entity_poly.pdbx_seq_one_letter_code
_entity_poly.pdbx_strand_id
1 'polypeptide(L)'
;MQDDMKTQLLTKPPKQLLIQLSIPAVMGMFVIGLYPLMDGIFAGQIIGQVAMAACGVAMPLTYINSGIATLLGMGSASVLARALGKGDQRLVNKVMGNLIFWVLVCSAITTVGGLLLAPYFLDLVGASGEIKALGIRYLHIIFLGSVFVNFTQSANMVIRGEGLMKKAMLIMALGAAMNIALDPILMMALGDFAIEGAALATVLSQITQALVTYHYFRKQSQQVKIGPIRIEKELSGQVFAVGVSAMMMQLLFMIQQTLLYKMAFQYGGEMHGTLMAAAIRMYGFSFIPLWGMSQGLQPVVGTNFGAKRYDRVAASVRVFSWGGLLLAGFFWILALALPGQILQLFGVEASLIAQGVGYFRLFYISFVLYGVMVMAVTFFQAIGDGKKASLIVLGRQLVVFVPLALLLPQWLGIAGVWLAQPLVDTVIILLGVWLMIKEIRKFPASA
;
A
#
# COMPACT_ATOMS: atom_id res chain seq x y z
N MET A 1 27.95 6.35 20.88
CA MET A 1 27.16 7.32 20.11
C MET A 1 26.46 6.58 18.99
N GLN A 2 25.14 6.43 19.06
CA GLN A 2 24.40 5.93 17.88
C GLN A 2 24.47 7.05 16.83
N ASP A 3 25.13 6.76 15.70
CA ASP A 3 25.11 7.66 14.55
C ASP A 3 23.66 8.03 14.25
N ASP A 4 23.40 9.34 14.17
CA ASP A 4 22.07 9.84 13.80
C ASP A 4 21.63 9.19 12.49
N MET A 5 20.40 8.70 12.40
CA MET A 5 19.87 8.02 11.20
C MET A 5 20.07 8.85 9.93
N LYS A 6 19.94 10.17 10.03
CA LYS A 6 20.25 11.09 8.92
C LYS A 6 21.69 10.87 8.42
N THR A 7 22.66 10.82 9.33
CA THR A 7 24.08 10.59 8.98
C THR A 7 24.26 9.24 8.32
N GLN A 8 23.59 8.19 8.83
CA GLN A 8 23.64 6.87 8.21
C GLN A 8 23.07 6.86 6.77
N LEU A 9 21.94 7.53 6.52
CA LEU A 9 21.36 7.67 5.18
C LEU A 9 22.30 8.38 4.21
N LEU A 10 23.08 9.33 4.70
CA LEU A 10 24.03 10.12 3.89
C LEU A 10 25.41 9.45 3.71
N THR A 11 25.81 8.52 4.58
CA THR A 11 27.18 7.99 4.60
C THR A 11 27.29 6.50 4.31
N LYS A 12 26.35 5.68 4.83
CA LYS A 12 26.42 4.21 4.67
C LYS A 12 26.34 3.79 3.20
N PRO A 13 27.02 2.71 2.80
CA PRO A 13 26.88 2.14 1.47
C PRO A 13 25.44 1.79 1.11
N PRO A 14 24.97 2.06 -0.12
CA PRO A 14 23.58 1.75 -0.53
C PRO A 14 23.15 0.31 -0.34
N LYS A 15 24.07 -0.67 -0.47
CA LYS A 15 23.80 -2.09 -0.23
C LYS A 15 23.44 -2.38 1.23
N GLN A 16 24.13 -1.74 2.18
CA GLN A 16 23.84 -1.89 3.61
C GLN A 16 22.48 -1.24 3.95
N LEU A 17 22.20 -0.07 3.37
CA LEU A 17 20.91 0.61 3.55
C LEU A 17 19.76 -0.21 2.98
N LEU A 18 19.95 -0.86 1.82
CA LEU A 18 18.95 -1.77 1.25
C LEU A 18 18.53 -2.82 2.27
N ILE A 19 19.48 -3.56 2.85
CA ILE A 19 19.19 -4.63 3.81
C ILE A 19 18.60 -4.06 5.10
N GLN A 20 19.26 -3.03 5.67
CA GLN A 20 18.87 -2.44 6.95
C GLN A 20 17.45 -1.86 6.95
N LEU A 21 17.01 -1.28 5.83
CA LEU A 21 15.71 -0.62 5.72
C LEU A 21 14.64 -1.55 5.13
N SER A 22 15.00 -2.40 4.16
CA SER A 22 14.02 -3.25 3.48
C SER A 22 13.52 -4.39 4.35
N ILE A 23 14.38 -5.06 5.14
CA ILE A 23 13.94 -6.19 5.97
C ILE A 23 12.84 -5.76 6.96
N PRO A 24 13.02 -4.71 7.80
CA PRO A 24 11.94 -4.28 8.69
C PRO A 24 10.71 -3.77 7.95
N ALA A 25 10.89 -3.10 6.80
CA ALA A 25 9.78 -2.60 6.01
C ALA A 25 8.94 -3.75 5.44
N VAL A 26 9.58 -4.78 4.87
CA VAL A 26 8.92 -5.99 4.36
C VAL A 26 8.17 -6.72 5.47
N MET A 27 8.81 -6.93 6.62
CA MET A 27 8.17 -7.56 7.79
C MET A 27 6.95 -6.76 8.26
N GLY A 28 7.07 -5.43 8.32
CA GLY A 28 5.94 -4.55 8.67
C GLY A 28 4.78 -4.66 7.68
N MET A 29 5.06 -4.81 6.37
CA MET A 29 4.03 -4.98 5.36
C MET A 29 3.31 -6.34 5.48
N PHE A 30 4.03 -7.41 5.79
CA PHE A 30 3.38 -8.70 6.07
C PHE A 30 2.47 -8.63 7.30
N VAL A 31 2.87 -7.92 8.34
CA VAL A 31 2.02 -7.71 9.53
C VAL A 31 0.73 -6.97 9.17
N ILE A 32 0.81 -5.93 8.31
CA ILE A 32 -0.40 -5.23 7.81
C ILE A 32 -1.31 -6.19 7.03
N GLY A 33 -0.73 -7.06 6.21
CA GLY A 33 -1.49 -8.00 5.40
C GLY A 33 -2.20 -9.10 6.22
N LEU A 34 -1.64 -9.47 7.37
CA LEU A 34 -2.25 -10.47 8.28
C LEU A 34 -3.51 -9.95 8.99
N TYR A 35 -3.56 -8.68 9.28
CA TYR A 35 -4.61 -8.05 10.04
C TYR A 35 -6.03 -8.28 9.47
N PRO A 36 -6.38 -7.90 8.22
CA PRO A 36 -7.71 -8.14 7.68
C PRO A 36 -8.02 -9.62 7.47
N LEU A 37 -6.99 -10.46 7.34
CA LEU A 37 -7.14 -11.90 7.22
C LEU A 37 -7.65 -12.50 8.53
N MET A 38 -7.05 -12.09 9.66
CA MET A 38 -7.45 -12.59 10.99
C MET A 38 -8.84 -12.11 11.36
N ASP A 39 -9.19 -10.84 11.10
CA ASP A 39 -10.56 -10.31 11.28
C ASP A 39 -11.60 -11.21 10.58
N GLY A 40 -11.36 -11.53 9.31
CA GLY A 40 -12.26 -12.38 8.54
C GLY A 40 -12.38 -13.80 9.07
N ILE A 41 -11.26 -14.40 9.53
CA ILE A 41 -11.24 -15.75 10.12
C ILE A 41 -12.05 -15.76 11.43
N PHE A 42 -11.82 -14.82 12.34
CA PHE A 42 -12.53 -14.76 13.61
C PHE A 42 -14.01 -14.46 13.42
N ALA A 43 -14.38 -13.53 12.53
CA ALA A 43 -15.76 -13.27 12.19
C ALA A 43 -16.48 -14.55 11.68
N GLY A 44 -15.81 -15.30 10.80
CA GLY A 44 -16.35 -16.55 10.27
C GLY A 44 -16.49 -17.66 11.30
N GLN A 45 -15.55 -17.80 12.22
CA GLN A 45 -15.52 -18.87 13.22
C GLN A 45 -16.41 -18.58 14.43
N ILE A 46 -16.49 -17.32 14.88
CA ILE A 46 -17.18 -16.93 16.12
C ILE A 46 -18.62 -16.51 15.84
N ILE A 47 -18.85 -15.73 14.77
CA ILE A 47 -20.17 -15.15 14.47
C ILE A 47 -20.89 -16.00 13.42
N GLY A 48 -20.16 -16.40 12.35
CA GLY A 48 -20.68 -17.21 11.27
C GLY A 48 -20.45 -16.62 9.86
N GLN A 49 -20.88 -17.38 8.85
CA GLN A 49 -20.63 -17.05 7.44
C GLN A 49 -21.24 -15.70 7.00
N VAL A 50 -22.41 -15.35 7.55
CA VAL A 50 -23.09 -14.07 7.22
C VAL A 50 -22.27 -12.88 7.67
N ALA A 51 -21.68 -12.94 8.88
CA ALA A 51 -20.81 -11.87 9.39
C ALA A 51 -19.49 -11.79 8.61
N MET A 52 -18.90 -12.93 8.25
CA MET A 52 -17.72 -12.95 7.38
C MET A 52 -18.01 -12.30 6.03
N ALA A 53 -19.19 -12.59 5.44
CA ALA A 53 -19.61 -11.95 4.19
C ALA A 53 -19.83 -10.43 4.38
N ALA A 54 -20.43 -10.00 5.52
CA ALA A 54 -20.65 -8.60 5.83
C ALA A 54 -19.32 -7.83 5.96
N CYS A 55 -18.32 -8.37 6.65
CA CYS A 55 -16.97 -7.81 6.70
C CYS A 55 -16.34 -7.73 5.30
N GLY A 56 -16.52 -8.78 4.48
CA GLY A 56 -15.99 -8.83 3.12
C GLY A 56 -16.54 -7.73 2.22
N VAL A 57 -17.85 -7.50 2.22
CA VAL A 57 -18.49 -6.44 1.41
C VAL A 57 -18.23 -5.04 1.96
N ALA A 58 -17.86 -4.92 3.24
CA ALA A 58 -17.50 -3.66 3.88
C ALA A 58 -16.03 -3.24 3.56
N MET A 59 -15.14 -4.19 3.29
CA MET A 59 -13.70 -3.94 3.06
C MET A 59 -13.40 -2.83 2.05
N PRO A 60 -14.02 -2.77 0.86
CA PRO A 60 -13.72 -1.72 -0.12
C PRO A 60 -13.89 -0.30 0.43
N LEU A 61 -14.88 -0.07 1.31
CA LEU A 61 -15.05 1.24 1.95
C LEU A 61 -13.93 1.57 2.94
N THR A 62 -13.40 0.58 3.65
CA THR A 62 -12.30 0.80 4.59
C THR A 62 -11.00 1.22 3.87
N TYR A 63 -10.83 0.83 2.60
CA TYR A 63 -9.69 1.28 1.78
C TYR A 63 -9.68 2.78 1.49
N ILE A 64 -10.82 3.48 1.64
CA ILE A 64 -10.87 4.94 1.53
C ILE A 64 -10.00 5.58 2.62
N ASN A 65 -10.12 5.11 3.87
CA ASN A 65 -9.26 5.56 4.97
C ASN A 65 -7.78 5.28 4.66
N SER A 66 -7.44 4.07 4.23
CA SER A 66 -6.06 3.72 3.86
C SER A 66 -5.54 4.57 2.70
N GLY A 67 -6.38 4.91 1.72
CA GLY A 67 -6.05 5.81 0.62
C GLY A 67 -5.69 7.21 1.10
N ILE A 68 -6.50 7.79 1.98
CA ILE A 68 -6.27 9.11 2.59
C ILE A 68 -5.01 9.09 3.46
N ALA A 69 -4.84 8.07 4.29
CA ALA A 69 -3.63 7.92 5.09
C ALA A 69 -2.37 7.82 4.22
N THR A 70 -2.45 7.11 3.10
CA THR A 70 -1.35 6.98 2.14
C THR A 70 -1.07 8.31 1.44
N LEU A 71 -2.09 9.06 1.04
CA LEU A 71 -1.95 10.39 0.47
C LEU A 71 -1.18 11.33 1.41
N LEU A 72 -1.65 11.43 2.64
CA LEU A 72 -1.07 12.34 3.62
C LEU A 72 0.31 11.86 4.10
N GLY A 73 0.44 10.56 4.35
CA GLY A 73 1.65 9.94 4.89
C GLY A 73 2.81 9.94 3.90
N MET A 74 2.59 9.44 2.67
CA MET A 74 3.64 9.38 1.64
C MET A 74 4.09 10.77 1.20
N GLY A 75 3.14 11.70 1.05
CA GLY A 75 3.46 13.08 0.73
C GLY A 75 4.31 13.73 1.83
N SER A 76 3.88 13.61 3.09
CA SER A 76 4.62 14.16 4.24
C SER A 76 5.99 13.52 4.41
N ALA A 77 6.12 12.19 4.27
CA ALA A 77 7.38 11.48 4.33
C ALA A 77 8.37 11.92 3.23
N SER A 78 7.87 12.17 2.02
CA SER A 78 8.68 12.69 0.91
C SER A 78 9.22 14.09 1.20
N VAL A 79 8.37 14.99 1.67
CA VAL A 79 8.80 16.35 2.04
C VAL A 79 9.79 16.31 3.21
N LEU A 80 9.50 15.50 4.23
CA LEU A 80 10.37 15.33 5.39
C LEU A 80 11.77 14.85 4.99
N ALA A 81 11.86 13.77 4.20
CA ALA A 81 13.15 13.22 3.80
C ALA A 81 14.02 14.27 3.07
N ARG A 82 13.42 15.06 2.16
CA ARG A 82 14.12 16.13 1.46
C ARG A 82 14.53 17.28 2.40
N ALA A 83 13.66 17.67 3.33
CA ALA A 83 13.93 18.71 4.32
C ALA A 83 15.08 18.30 5.26
N LEU A 84 15.09 17.05 5.73
CA LEU A 84 16.19 16.49 6.52
C LEU A 84 17.51 16.52 5.76
N GLY A 85 17.49 16.15 4.48
CA GLY A 85 18.67 16.21 3.62
C GLY A 85 19.22 17.62 3.47
N LYS A 86 18.33 18.61 3.24
CA LYS A 86 18.70 20.05 3.15
C LYS A 86 19.18 20.64 4.49
N GLY A 87 18.89 20.02 5.61
CA GLY A 87 19.09 20.58 6.93
C GLY A 87 18.07 21.67 7.31
N ASP A 88 16.93 21.72 6.61
CA ASP A 88 15.86 22.70 6.87
C ASP A 88 14.99 22.27 8.06
N GLN A 89 15.51 22.54 9.26
CA GLN A 89 14.81 22.18 10.50
C GLN A 89 13.48 22.93 10.67
N ARG A 90 13.35 24.14 10.07
CA ARG A 90 12.11 24.91 10.12
C ARG A 90 10.99 24.17 9.38
N LEU A 91 11.29 23.62 8.20
CA LEU A 91 10.31 22.81 7.44
C LEU A 91 10.02 21.49 8.12
N VAL A 92 11.04 20.79 8.66
CA VAL A 92 10.89 19.54 9.42
C VAL A 92 9.89 19.72 10.58
N ASN A 93 10.00 20.80 11.36
CA ASN A 93 9.13 21.07 12.50
C ASN A 93 7.66 21.38 12.12
N LYS A 94 7.41 21.73 10.86
CA LYS A 94 6.05 22.02 10.35
C LYS A 94 5.33 20.77 9.84
N VAL A 95 6.07 19.72 9.45
CA VAL A 95 5.51 18.53 8.79
C VAL A 95 4.41 17.88 9.63
N MET A 96 4.67 17.59 10.91
CA MET A 96 3.70 16.89 11.76
C MET A 96 2.47 17.75 12.09
N GLY A 97 2.64 19.05 12.33
CA GLY A 97 1.51 19.95 12.57
C GLY A 97 0.57 20.03 11.34
N ASN A 98 1.14 20.15 10.14
CA ASN A 98 0.38 20.14 8.89
C ASN A 98 -0.28 18.78 8.63
N LEU A 99 0.43 17.68 8.92
CA LEU A 99 -0.12 16.33 8.79
C LEU A 99 -1.35 16.14 9.69
N ILE A 100 -1.22 16.46 10.97
CA ILE A 100 -2.33 16.35 11.95
C ILE A 100 -3.52 17.20 11.51
N PHE A 101 -3.29 18.43 11.04
CA PHE A 101 -4.36 19.28 10.52
C PHE A 101 -5.14 18.56 9.40
N TRP A 102 -4.46 18.05 8.39
CA TRP A 102 -5.12 17.37 7.28
C TRP A 102 -5.73 16.03 7.67
N VAL A 103 -5.14 15.31 8.60
CA VAL A 103 -5.73 14.08 9.17
C VAL A 103 -7.07 14.40 9.81
N LEU A 104 -7.16 15.46 10.61
CA LEU A 104 -8.43 15.86 11.26
C LEU A 104 -9.49 16.25 10.23
N VAL A 105 -9.13 17.06 9.23
CA VAL A 105 -10.05 17.50 8.18
C VAL A 105 -10.53 16.32 7.34
N CYS A 106 -9.62 15.52 6.81
CA CYS A 106 -9.99 14.39 5.96
C CYS A 106 -10.76 13.32 6.74
N SER A 107 -10.38 13.05 8.00
CA SER A 107 -11.10 12.10 8.84
C SER A 107 -12.51 12.56 9.19
N ALA A 108 -12.72 13.86 9.43
CA ALA A 108 -14.07 14.39 9.62
C ALA A 108 -14.94 14.18 8.37
N ILE A 109 -14.39 14.47 7.19
CA ILE A 109 -15.09 14.24 5.90
C ILE A 109 -15.40 12.76 5.70
N THR A 110 -14.43 11.87 5.94
CA THR A 110 -14.64 10.42 5.77
C THR A 110 -15.58 9.84 6.81
N THR A 111 -15.55 10.32 8.04
CA THR A 111 -16.51 9.90 9.08
C THR A 111 -17.92 10.27 8.69
N VAL A 112 -18.17 11.54 8.38
CA VAL A 112 -19.52 12.01 7.98
C VAL A 112 -19.95 11.30 6.68
N GLY A 113 -19.09 11.28 5.66
CA GLY A 113 -19.38 10.61 4.40
C GLY A 113 -19.61 9.11 4.57
N GLY A 114 -18.80 8.44 5.37
CA GLY A 114 -18.93 7.02 5.64
C GLY A 114 -20.22 6.66 6.38
N LEU A 115 -20.59 7.43 7.40
CA LEU A 115 -21.85 7.22 8.13
C LEU A 115 -23.08 7.41 7.24
N LEU A 116 -23.06 8.41 6.34
CA LEU A 116 -24.18 8.72 5.46
C LEU A 116 -24.25 7.78 4.23
N LEU A 117 -23.10 7.43 3.64
CA LEU A 117 -23.03 6.72 2.36
C LEU A 117 -22.88 5.20 2.51
N ALA A 118 -22.54 4.67 3.69
CA ALA A 118 -22.39 3.24 3.90
C ALA A 118 -23.61 2.40 3.43
N PRO A 119 -24.87 2.77 3.73
CA PRO A 119 -26.03 2.01 3.27
C PRO A 119 -26.13 1.96 1.75
N TYR A 120 -25.90 3.11 1.08
CA TYR A 120 -25.99 3.23 -0.39
C TYR A 120 -24.86 2.45 -1.08
N PHE A 121 -23.67 2.47 -0.50
CA PHE A 121 -22.56 1.69 -1.04
C PHE A 121 -22.79 0.19 -0.91
N LEU A 122 -23.32 -0.27 0.21
CA LEU A 122 -23.65 -1.69 0.41
C LEU A 122 -24.74 -2.15 -0.56
N ASP A 123 -25.72 -1.29 -0.89
CA ASP A 123 -26.68 -1.57 -1.96
C ASP A 123 -26.00 -1.69 -3.33
N LEU A 124 -25.05 -0.80 -3.62
CA LEU A 124 -24.32 -0.80 -4.91
C LEU A 124 -23.50 -2.10 -5.11
N VAL A 125 -22.94 -2.65 -4.04
CA VAL A 125 -22.21 -3.93 -4.11
C VAL A 125 -23.12 -5.16 -4.00
N GLY A 126 -24.44 -4.96 -3.94
CA GLY A 126 -25.43 -6.02 -3.92
C GLY A 126 -25.68 -6.66 -2.55
N ALA A 127 -25.22 -6.04 -1.47
CA ALA A 127 -25.50 -6.51 -0.11
C ALA A 127 -26.97 -6.27 0.25
N SER A 128 -27.63 -7.28 0.79
CA SER A 128 -29.05 -7.23 1.16
C SER A 128 -29.30 -7.94 2.48
N GLY A 129 -30.48 -7.74 3.07
CA GLY A 129 -30.90 -8.44 4.28
C GLY A 129 -29.94 -8.28 5.45
N GLU A 130 -29.62 -9.36 6.11
CA GLU A 130 -28.77 -9.40 7.31
C GLU A 130 -27.32 -8.98 7.00
N ILE A 131 -26.76 -9.37 5.84
CA ILE A 131 -25.40 -8.97 5.43
C ILE A 131 -25.28 -7.45 5.38
N LYS A 132 -26.27 -6.76 4.81
CA LYS A 132 -26.28 -5.29 4.74
C LYS A 132 -26.39 -4.68 6.15
N ALA A 133 -27.30 -5.20 6.99
CA ALA A 133 -27.49 -4.69 8.36
C ALA A 133 -26.20 -4.81 9.19
N LEU A 134 -25.56 -5.97 9.18
CA LEU A 134 -24.30 -6.21 9.87
C LEU A 134 -23.17 -5.36 9.28
N GLY A 135 -23.10 -5.22 7.96
CA GLY A 135 -22.12 -4.38 7.28
C GLY A 135 -22.23 -2.90 7.67
N ILE A 136 -23.44 -2.35 7.80
CA ILE A 136 -23.68 -0.98 8.26
C ILE A 136 -23.19 -0.82 9.71
N ARG A 137 -23.57 -1.72 10.62
CA ARG A 137 -23.14 -1.70 12.03
C ARG A 137 -21.62 -1.72 12.16
N TYR A 138 -20.95 -2.59 11.42
CA TYR A 138 -19.49 -2.67 11.35
C TYR A 138 -18.86 -1.36 10.84
N LEU A 139 -19.31 -0.86 9.68
CA LEU A 139 -18.76 0.33 9.05
C LEU A 139 -18.93 1.59 9.86
N HIS A 140 -20.04 1.76 10.56
CA HIS A 140 -20.28 2.92 11.41
C HIS A 140 -19.20 3.04 12.48
N ILE A 141 -18.83 1.95 13.15
CA ILE A 141 -17.78 1.96 14.18
C ILE A 141 -16.41 2.23 13.54
N ILE A 142 -16.10 1.59 12.42
CA ILE A 142 -14.85 1.82 11.69
C ILE A 142 -14.71 3.28 11.26
N PHE A 143 -15.76 3.89 10.73
CA PHE A 143 -15.71 5.30 10.31
C PHE A 143 -15.62 6.28 11.49
N LEU A 144 -16.23 5.99 12.62
CA LEU A 144 -16.01 6.76 13.86
C LEU A 144 -14.53 6.69 14.31
N GLY A 145 -13.85 5.59 14.05
CA GLY A 145 -12.42 5.41 14.30
C GLY A 145 -11.47 6.00 13.25
N SER A 146 -11.99 6.60 12.17
CA SER A 146 -11.17 7.04 11.01
C SER A 146 -10.01 7.96 11.38
N VAL A 147 -10.16 8.83 12.35
CA VAL A 147 -9.11 9.76 12.78
C VAL A 147 -7.89 9.01 13.32
N PHE A 148 -8.10 7.93 14.07
CA PHE A 148 -7.01 7.12 14.64
C PHE A 148 -6.31 6.31 13.54
N VAL A 149 -7.08 5.70 12.64
CA VAL A 149 -6.56 4.95 11.48
C VAL A 149 -5.71 5.86 10.60
N ASN A 150 -6.27 7.00 10.18
CA ASN A 150 -5.58 7.94 9.29
C ASN A 150 -4.33 8.53 9.96
N PHE A 151 -4.40 8.90 11.24
CA PHE A 151 -3.24 9.40 11.97
C PHE A 151 -2.16 8.33 12.09
N THR A 152 -2.50 7.14 12.54
CA THR A 152 -1.53 6.06 12.78
C THR A 152 -0.80 5.67 11.49
N GLN A 153 -1.53 5.43 10.41
CA GLN A 153 -0.94 5.00 9.15
C GLN A 153 -0.10 6.12 8.52
N SER A 154 -0.60 7.35 8.47
CA SER A 154 0.15 8.46 7.86
C SER A 154 1.37 8.86 8.70
N ALA A 155 1.26 8.92 10.01
CA ALA A 155 2.39 9.22 10.90
C ALA A 155 3.44 8.08 10.90
N ASN A 156 3.02 6.83 10.74
CA ASN A 156 3.94 5.70 10.54
C ASN A 156 4.79 5.88 9.27
N MET A 157 4.21 6.40 8.18
CA MET A 157 4.96 6.71 6.96
C MET A 157 5.97 7.85 7.20
N VAL A 158 5.65 8.82 8.06
CA VAL A 158 6.60 9.88 8.46
C VAL A 158 7.78 9.28 9.25
N ILE A 159 7.55 8.34 10.18
CA ILE A 159 8.63 7.61 10.88
C ILE A 159 9.53 6.87 9.88
N ARG A 160 8.94 6.27 8.84
CA ARG A 160 9.70 5.67 7.74
C ARG A 160 10.50 6.71 6.96
N GLY A 161 9.93 7.88 6.74
CA GLY A 161 10.61 9.04 6.12
C GLY A 161 11.85 9.50 6.89
N GLU A 162 11.89 9.33 8.22
CA GLU A 162 13.09 9.51 9.05
C GLU A 162 14.13 8.37 8.86
N GLY A 163 13.79 7.29 8.13
CA GLY A 163 14.61 6.09 8.00
C GLY A 163 14.42 5.06 9.13
N LEU A 164 13.53 5.32 10.08
CA LEU A 164 13.33 4.50 11.28
C LEU A 164 12.38 3.32 11.06
N MET A 165 12.67 2.49 10.02
CA MET A 165 11.83 1.38 9.58
C MET A 165 11.52 0.38 10.69
N LYS A 166 12.50 0.06 11.55
CA LYS A 166 12.31 -0.87 12.67
C LYS A 166 11.29 -0.35 13.69
N LYS A 167 11.32 0.95 14.02
CA LYS A 167 10.32 1.55 14.92
C LYS A 167 8.94 1.56 14.30
N ALA A 168 8.83 1.95 13.04
CA ALA A 168 7.58 1.91 12.30
C ALA A 168 6.97 0.50 12.29
N MET A 169 7.79 -0.53 12.00
CA MET A 169 7.39 -1.94 12.04
C MET A 169 6.89 -2.36 13.44
N LEU A 170 7.62 -2.01 14.51
CA LEU A 170 7.24 -2.41 15.87
C LEU A 170 5.91 -1.79 16.32
N ILE A 171 5.65 -0.51 15.98
CA ILE A 171 4.36 0.14 16.27
C ILE A 171 3.22 -0.58 15.53
N MET A 172 3.45 -0.97 14.29
CA MET A 172 2.44 -1.70 13.50
C MET A 172 2.21 -3.11 14.05
N ALA A 173 3.29 -3.81 14.42
CA ALA A 173 3.21 -5.13 15.03
C ALA A 173 2.45 -5.11 16.37
N LEU A 174 2.64 -4.07 17.17
CA LEU A 174 1.89 -3.87 18.41
C LEU A 174 0.37 -3.78 18.14
N GLY A 175 -0.04 -2.97 17.17
CA GLY A 175 -1.46 -2.84 16.83
C GLY A 175 -2.07 -4.12 16.28
N ALA A 176 -1.33 -4.83 15.41
CA ALA A 176 -1.79 -6.10 14.88
C ALA A 176 -1.93 -7.15 16.00
N ALA A 177 -0.95 -7.25 16.91
CA ALA A 177 -1.01 -8.16 18.05
C ALA A 177 -2.19 -7.83 18.97
N MET A 178 -2.44 -6.55 19.23
CA MET A 178 -3.60 -6.11 20.03
C MET A 178 -4.93 -6.44 19.35
N ASN A 179 -5.05 -6.20 18.05
CA ASN A 179 -6.27 -6.53 17.33
C ASN A 179 -6.54 -8.04 17.36
N ILE A 180 -5.54 -8.88 17.00
CA ILE A 180 -5.66 -10.35 17.04
C ILE A 180 -6.07 -10.85 18.43
N ALA A 181 -5.60 -10.20 19.50
CA ALA A 181 -5.97 -10.57 20.86
C ALA A 181 -7.36 -10.06 21.25
N LEU A 182 -7.73 -8.84 20.86
CA LEU A 182 -9.00 -8.22 21.23
C LEU A 182 -10.19 -8.74 20.42
N ASP A 183 -10.00 -9.14 19.16
CA ASP A 183 -11.06 -9.63 18.28
C ASP A 183 -11.88 -10.75 18.93
N PRO A 184 -11.30 -11.93 19.28
CA PRO A 184 -12.08 -13.01 19.87
C PRO A 184 -12.66 -12.63 21.23
N ILE A 185 -11.95 -11.82 22.03
CA ILE A 185 -12.41 -11.40 23.35
C ILE A 185 -13.66 -10.53 23.23
N LEU A 186 -13.64 -9.50 22.38
CA LEU A 186 -14.78 -8.60 22.24
C LEU A 186 -15.94 -9.22 21.47
N MET A 187 -15.66 -10.06 20.45
CA MET A 187 -16.70 -10.80 19.74
C MET A 187 -17.48 -11.72 20.69
N MET A 188 -16.78 -12.48 21.55
CA MET A 188 -17.42 -13.37 22.50
C MET A 188 -18.09 -12.61 23.66
N ALA A 189 -17.51 -11.52 24.14
CA ALA A 189 -18.06 -10.75 25.26
C ALA A 189 -19.34 -10.00 24.88
N LEU A 190 -19.49 -9.57 23.62
CA LEU A 190 -20.64 -8.81 23.16
C LEU A 190 -21.78 -9.65 22.59
N GLY A 191 -21.60 -10.97 22.42
CA GLY A 191 -22.67 -11.90 22.03
C GLY A 191 -23.42 -11.46 20.77
N ASP A 192 -24.67 -11.00 20.88
CA ASP A 192 -25.50 -10.54 19.75
C ASP A 192 -24.92 -9.31 19.01
N PHE A 193 -23.98 -8.62 19.63
CA PHE A 193 -23.24 -7.48 19.07
C PHE A 193 -21.79 -7.85 18.69
N ALA A 194 -21.53 -9.13 18.36
CA ALA A 194 -20.18 -9.63 18.10
C ALA A 194 -19.50 -8.93 16.90
N ILE A 195 -20.25 -8.51 15.88
CA ILE A 195 -19.67 -7.79 14.72
C ILE A 195 -19.21 -6.38 15.10
N GLU A 196 -19.90 -5.72 16.02
CA GLU A 196 -19.44 -4.48 16.64
C GLU A 196 -18.21 -4.74 17.51
N GLY A 197 -18.11 -5.91 18.13
CA GLY A 197 -16.94 -6.36 18.86
C GLY A 197 -15.69 -6.38 17.96
N ALA A 198 -15.81 -6.93 16.77
CA ALA A 198 -14.75 -6.93 15.76
C ALA A 198 -14.33 -5.50 15.37
N ALA A 199 -15.31 -4.65 15.05
CA ALA A 199 -15.04 -3.27 14.71
C ALA A 199 -14.39 -2.48 15.86
N LEU A 200 -14.86 -2.69 17.11
CA LEU A 200 -14.29 -2.08 18.30
C LEU A 200 -12.86 -2.55 18.57
N ALA A 201 -12.56 -3.83 18.40
CA ALA A 201 -11.20 -4.37 18.54
C ALA A 201 -10.23 -3.67 17.57
N THR A 202 -10.68 -3.48 16.33
CA THR A 202 -9.97 -2.73 15.31
C THR A 202 -9.70 -1.29 15.76
N VAL A 203 -10.73 -0.55 16.16
CA VAL A 203 -10.61 0.84 16.56
C VAL A 203 -9.74 1.00 17.82
N LEU A 204 -9.91 0.16 18.84
CA LEU A 204 -9.10 0.19 20.06
C LEU A 204 -7.62 -0.07 19.77
N SER A 205 -7.31 -1.00 18.87
CA SER A 205 -5.95 -1.26 18.42
C SER A 205 -5.35 -0.05 17.72
N GLN A 206 -6.13 0.63 16.88
CA GLN A 206 -5.69 1.86 16.21
C GLN A 206 -5.53 3.03 17.19
N ILE A 207 -6.39 3.16 18.20
CA ILE A 207 -6.23 4.15 19.27
C ILE A 207 -4.90 3.91 20.01
N THR A 208 -4.60 2.67 20.37
CA THR A 208 -3.34 2.34 21.06
C THR A 208 -2.14 2.66 20.18
N GLN A 209 -2.16 2.29 18.91
CA GLN A 209 -1.10 2.68 17.97
C GLN A 209 -0.97 4.21 17.85
N ALA A 210 -2.10 4.94 17.80
CA ALA A 210 -2.10 6.38 17.71
C ALA A 210 -1.47 7.03 18.95
N LEU A 211 -1.78 6.53 20.15
CA LEU A 211 -1.19 7.00 21.40
C LEU A 211 0.31 6.74 21.45
N VAL A 212 0.76 5.54 21.07
CA VAL A 212 2.19 5.19 21.01
C VAL A 212 2.92 6.05 19.97
N THR A 213 2.32 6.27 18.80
CA THR A 213 2.87 7.12 17.73
C THR A 213 2.95 8.58 18.16
N TYR A 214 1.90 9.10 18.81
CA TYR A 214 1.88 10.45 19.36
C TYR A 214 2.96 10.65 20.44
N HIS A 215 3.07 9.67 21.38
CA HIS A 215 4.11 9.68 22.41
C HIS A 215 5.52 9.68 21.80
N TYR A 216 5.73 8.89 20.74
CA TYR A 216 6.98 8.85 20.00
C TYR A 216 7.37 10.25 19.50
N PHE A 217 6.49 10.93 18.76
CA PHE A 217 6.79 12.26 18.21
C PHE A 217 6.93 13.35 19.28
N ARG A 218 6.24 13.21 20.42
CA ARG A 218 6.31 14.18 21.50
C ARG A 218 7.58 14.07 22.34
N LYS A 219 8.04 12.83 22.61
CA LYS A 219 9.11 12.59 23.60
C LYS A 219 10.34 11.89 23.04
N GLN A 220 10.22 11.07 22.02
CA GLN A 220 11.32 10.20 21.58
C GLN A 220 11.95 10.63 20.25
N SER A 221 11.20 11.28 19.36
CA SER A 221 11.75 11.74 18.09
C SER A 221 12.76 12.87 18.33
N GLN A 222 13.96 12.69 17.79
CA GLN A 222 15.04 13.67 17.89
C GLN A 222 14.98 14.71 16.79
N GLN A 223 14.40 14.35 15.64
CA GLN A 223 14.42 15.19 14.43
C GLN A 223 13.07 15.85 14.17
N VAL A 224 11.98 15.11 14.32
CA VAL A 224 10.63 15.56 14.00
C VAL A 224 9.83 15.76 15.28
N LYS A 225 9.36 16.97 15.51
CA LYS A 225 8.52 17.32 16.65
C LYS A 225 7.13 17.71 16.19
N ILE A 226 6.14 17.54 17.06
CA ILE A 226 4.79 18.05 16.82
C ILE A 226 4.84 19.58 16.99
N GLY A 227 4.80 20.27 15.84
CA GLY A 227 4.67 21.73 15.80
C GLY A 227 3.20 22.19 15.90
N PRO A 228 2.94 23.49 15.73
CA PRO A 228 1.59 24.05 15.72
C PRO A 228 0.71 23.35 14.68
N ILE A 229 -0.48 22.92 15.10
CA ILE A 229 -1.46 22.27 14.19
C ILE A 229 -2.15 23.37 13.39
N ARG A 230 -1.67 23.55 12.17
CA ARG A 230 -2.20 24.56 11.24
C ARG A 230 -1.90 24.20 9.80
N ILE A 231 -2.67 24.76 8.88
CA ILE A 231 -2.40 24.62 7.45
C ILE A 231 -1.16 25.42 7.05
N GLU A 232 -0.23 24.74 6.42
CA GLU A 232 0.92 25.38 5.75
C GLU A 232 0.72 25.16 4.23
N LYS A 233 0.23 26.19 3.52
CA LYS A 233 -0.22 26.09 2.12
C LYS A 233 0.82 25.52 1.18
N GLU A 234 2.06 26.01 1.24
CA GLU A 234 3.15 25.57 0.39
C GLU A 234 3.53 24.11 0.68
N LEU A 235 3.61 23.74 1.97
CA LEU A 235 3.88 22.38 2.41
C LEU A 235 2.75 21.44 1.98
N SER A 236 1.49 21.83 2.17
CA SER A 236 0.33 21.06 1.76
C SER A 236 0.32 20.78 0.26
N GLY A 237 0.65 21.79 -0.58
CA GLY A 237 0.77 21.60 -2.03
C GLY A 237 1.80 20.53 -2.41
N GLN A 238 2.97 20.51 -1.75
CA GLN A 238 3.99 19.48 -1.97
C GLN A 238 3.54 18.08 -1.48
N VAL A 239 2.85 18.03 -0.34
CA VAL A 239 2.29 16.77 0.22
C VAL A 239 1.27 16.18 -0.73
N PHE A 240 0.30 16.97 -1.19
CA PHE A 240 -0.72 16.50 -2.13
C PHE A 240 -0.13 16.12 -3.49
N ALA A 241 0.82 16.87 -4.02
CA ALA A 241 1.45 16.58 -5.30
C ALA A 241 2.08 15.18 -5.37
N VAL A 242 2.70 14.72 -4.29
CA VAL A 242 3.28 13.37 -4.18
C VAL A 242 2.24 12.35 -3.71
N GLY A 243 1.46 12.70 -2.69
CA GLY A 243 0.53 11.79 -2.05
C GLY A 243 -0.59 11.29 -2.96
N VAL A 244 -1.07 12.12 -3.90
CA VAL A 244 -2.09 11.72 -4.88
C VAL A 244 -1.63 10.51 -5.69
N SER A 245 -0.36 10.46 -6.14
CA SER A 245 0.14 9.30 -6.89
C SER A 245 0.10 8.01 -6.07
N ALA A 246 0.43 8.09 -4.78
CA ALA A 246 0.42 6.94 -3.89
C ALA A 246 -1.01 6.47 -3.56
N MET A 247 -1.92 7.39 -3.30
CA MET A 247 -3.33 7.09 -3.10
C MET A 247 -3.95 6.46 -4.35
N MET A 248 -3.71 7.05 -5.52
CA MET A 248 -4.23 6.53 -6.79
C MET A 248 -3.72 5.13 -7.08
N MET A 249 -2.47 4.82 -6.79
CA MET A 249 -1.93 3.48 -6.96
C MET A 249 -2.74 2.44 -6.17
N GLN A 250 -3.14 2.76 -4.94
CA GLN A 250 -3.93 1.85 -4.11
C GLN A 250 -5.38 1.71 -4.60
N LEU A 251 -6.05 2.83 -4.91
CA LEU A 251 -7.44 2.80 -5.37
C LEU A 251 -7.58 2.14 -6.75
N LEU A 252 -6.68 2.44 -7.66
CA LEU A 252 -6.72 1.90 -9.02
C LEU A 252 -6.39 0.40 -9.07
N PHE A 253 -5.66 -0.12 -8.09
CA PHE A 253 -5.44 -1.56 -7.95
C PHE A 253 -6.75 -2.32 -7.73
N MET A 254 -7.71 -1.75 -6.98
CA MET A 254 -9.06 -2.33 -6.83
C MET A 254 -9.82 -2.37 -8.16
N ILE A 255 -9.77 -1.27 -8.93
CA ILE A 255 -10.42 -1.21 -10.26
C ILE A 255 -9.83 -2.28 -11.18
N GLN A 256 -8.50 -2.43 -11.16
CA GLN A 256 -7.81 -3.46 -11.93
C GLN A 256 -8.28 -4.87 -11.59
N GLN A 257 -8.33 -5.20 -10.29
CA GLN A 257 -8.80 -6.52 -9.85
C GLN A 257 -10.24 -6.77 -10.30
N THR A 258 -11.13 -5.82 -10.05
CA THR A 258 -12.56 -5.94 -10.41
C THR A 258 -12.74 -6.15 -11.91
N LEU A 259 -11.98 -5.42 -12.73
CA LEU A 259 -12.08 -5.55 -14.19
C LEU A 259 -11.53 -6.90 -14.68
N LEU A 260 -10.41 -7.37 -14.13
CA LEU A 260 -9.86 -8.69 -14.46
C LEU A 260 -10.84 -9.81 -14.10
N TYR A 261 -11.45 -9.77 -12.91
CA TYR A 261 -12.46 -10.75 -12.53
C TYR A 261 -13.65 -10.74 -13.49
N LYS A 262 -14.21 -9.55 -13.75
CA LYS A 262 -15.36 -9.41 -14.65
C LYS A 262 -15.05 -9.98 -16.04
N MET A 263 -13.92 -9.62 -16.62
CA MET A 263 -13.51 -10.10 -17.93
C MET A 263 -13.22 -11.60 -17.94
N ALA A 264 -12.58 -12.13 -16.90
CA ALA A 264 -12.32 -13.57 -16.78
C ALA A 264 -13.62 -14.39 -16.74
N PHE A 265 -14.61 -13.96 -15.96
CA PHE A 265 -15.92 -14.59 -15.93
C PHE A 265 -16.68 -14.46 -17.26
N GLN A 266 -16.65 -13.27 -17.88
CA GLN A 266 -17.38 -13.00 -19.11
C GLN A 266 -16.86 -13.80 -20.31
N TYR A 267 -15.53 -13.94 -20.46
CA TYR A 267 -14.91 -14.59 -21.61
C TYR A 267 -14.46 -16.03 -21.37
N GLY A 268 -14.36 -16.47 -20.12
CA GLY A 268 -13.87 -17.80 -19.77
C GLY A 268 -14.72 -18.56 -18.75
N GLY A 269 -15.86 -17.98 -18.33
CA GLY A 269 -16.79 -18.63 -17.38
C GLY A 269 -16.19 -18.79 -15.97
N GLU A 270 -16.84 -19.64 -15.16
CA GLU A 270 -16.46 -19.90 -13.76
C GLU A 270 -15.03 -20.43 -13.62
N MET A 271 -14.58 -21.28 -14.55
CA MET A 271 -13.23 -21.83 -14.54
C MET A 271 -12.17 -20.72 -14.56
N HIS A 272 -12.22 -19.83 -15.54
CA HIS A 272 -11.23 -18.76 -15.65
C HIS A 272 -11.41 -17.68 -14.58
N GLY A 273 -12.63 -17.48 -14.06
CA GLY A 273 -12.88 -16.65 -12.89
C GLY A 273 -12.14 -17.17 -11.66
N THR A 274 -12.22 -18.46 -11.38
CA THR A 274 -11.52 -19.13 -10.27
C THR A 274 -10.00 -19.08 -10.44
N LEU A 275 -9.50 -19.37 -11.64
CA LEU A 275 -8.08 -19.30 -11.95
C LEU A 275 -7.53 -17.86 -11.80
N MET A 276 -8.27 -16.87 -12.28
CA MET A 276 -7.92 -15.45 -12.14
C MET A 276 -7.89 -15.02 -10.67
N ALA A 277 -8.82 -15.54 -9.84
CA ALA A 277 -8.83 -15.28 -8.41
C ALA A 277 -7.52 -15.76 -7.74
N ALA A 278 -7.08 -16.97 -8.05
CA ALA A 278 -5.83 -17.50 -7.55
C ALA A 278 -4.61 -16.68 -8.04
N ALA A 279 -4.61 -16.30 -9.32
CA ALA A 279 -3.55 -15.50 -9.92
C ALA A 279 -3.43 -14.11 -9.26
N ILE A 280 -4.54 -13.42 -9.05
CA ILE A 280 -4.58 -12.09 -8.39
C ILE A 280 -4.13 -12.18 -6.93
N ARG A 281 -4.53 -13.22 -6.19
CA ARG A 281 -4.09 -13.44 -4.80
C ARG A 281 -2.59 -13.62 -4.72
N MET A 282 -2.02 -14.47 -5.57
CA MET A 282 -0.56 -14.66 -5.63
C MET A 282 0.15 -13.38 -6.04
N TYR A 283 -0.40 -12.63 -7.00
CA TYR A 283 0.15 -11.34 -7.44
C TYR A 283 0.19 -10.32 -6.28
N GLY A 284 -0.90 -10.19 -5.53
CA GLY A 284 -0.97 -9.35 -4.34
C GLY A 284 0.04 -9.76 -3.27
N PHE A 285 0.15 -11.08 -3.00
CA PHE A 285 1.14 -11.61 -2.06
C PHE A 285 2.58 -11.30 -2.50
N SER A 286 2.89 -11.47 -3.78
CA SER A 286 4.21 -11.17 -4.35
C SER A 286 4.53 -9.67 -4.36
N PHE A 287 3.50 -8.81 -4.39
CA PHE A 287 3.65 -7.36 -4.37
C PHE A 287 4.03 -6.81 -2.99
N ILE A 288 3.54 -7.43 -1.90
CA ILE A 288 3.77 -6.97 -0.52
C ILE A 288 5.26 -6.72 -0.21
N PRO A 289 6.18 -7.67 -0.44
CA PRO A 289 7.60 -7.45 -0.16
C PRO A 289 8.25 -6.40 -1.07
N LEU A 290 7.83 -6.29 -2.33
CA LEU A 290 8.30 -5.24 -3.24
C LEU A 290 7.91 -3.86 -2.76
N TRP A 291 6.66 -3.70 -2.32
CA TRP A 291 6.19 -2.46 -1.70
C TRP A 291 6.97 -2.12 -0.43
N GLY A 292 7.19 -3.11 0.44
CA GLY A 292 8.02 -2.95 1.63
C GLY A 292 9.43 -2.45 1.31
N MET A 293 10.09 -3.06 0.34
CA MET A 293 11.43 -2.64 -0.12
C MET A 293 11.43 -1.21 -0.65
N SER A 294 10.42 -0.81 -1.40
CA SER A 294 10.29 0.54 -1.95
C SER A 294 10.17 1.60 -0.87
N GLN A 295 9.49 1.29 0.24
CA GLN A 295 9.42 2.18 1.40
C GLN A 295 10.80 2.44 2.01
N GLY A 296 11.74 1.48 1.91
CA GLY A 296 13.14 1.65 2.31
C GLY A 296 13.92 2.59 1.39
N LEU A 297 13.62 2.60 0.09
CA LEU A 297 14.26 3.49 -0.88
C LEU A 297 13.90 4.97 -0.65
N GLN A 298 12.66 5.25 -0.27
CA GLN A 298 12.14 6.62 -0.16
C GLN A 298 12.98 7.55 0.73
N PRO A 299 13.30 7.22 2.00
CA PRO A 299 14.13 8.07 2.84
C PRO A 299 15.57 8.18 2.32
N VAL A 300 16.12 7.13 1.74
CA VAL A 300 17.49 7.16 1.18
C VAL A 300 17.57 8.15 0.03
N VAL A 301 16.68 8.04 -0.93
CA VAL A 301 16.65 8.95 -2.09
C VAL A 301 16.29 10.37 -1.67
N GLY A 302 15.23 10.54 -0.86
CA GLY A 302 14.75 11.86 -0.46
C GLY A 302 15.81 12.66 0.33
N THR A 303 16.49 12.02 1.29
CA THR A 303 17.53 12.66 2.10
C THR A 303 18.77 13.02 1.25
N ASN A 304 19.26 12.08 0.42
CA ASN A 304 20.41 12.35 -0.45
C ASN A 304 20.09 13.41 -1.53
N PHE A 305 18.87 13.39 -2.09
CA PHE A 305 18.42 14.42 -3.04
C PHE A 305 18.34 15.80 -2.37
N GLY A 306 17.78 15.88 -1.16
CA GLY A 306 17.74 17.11 -0.37
C GLY A 306 19.13 17.66 -0.05
N ALA A 307 20.09 16.80 0.23
CA ALA A 307 21.50 17.12 0.49
C ALA A 307 22.31 17.36 -0.80
N LYS A 308 21.70 17.35 -1.99
CA LYS A 308 22.33 17.47 -3.31
C LYS A 308 23.41 16.43 -3.61
N ARG A 309 23.36 15.26 -2.94
CA ARG A 309 24.26 14.12 -3.20
C ARG A 309 23.71 13.23 -4.30
N TYR A 310 23.72 13.73 -5.51
CA TYR A 310 23.10 13.10 -6.67
C TYR A 310 23.76 11.78 -7.11
N ASP A 311 25.07 11.66 -6.92
CA ASP A 311 25.84 10.42 -7.07
C ASP A 311 25.27 9.29 -6.21
N ARG A 312 24.97 9.60 -4.94
CA ARG A 312 24.39 8.64 -4.00
C ARG A 312 22.93 8.33 -4.32
N VAL A 313 22.17 9.30 -4.81
CA VAL A 313 20.81 9.05 -5.33
C VAL A 313 20.87 8.01 -6.43
N ALA A 314 21.70 8.22 -7.46
CA ALA A 314 21.84 7.31 -8.58
C ALA A 314 22.31 5.89 -8.15
N ALA A 315 23.31 5.85 -7.26
CA ALA A 315 23.82 4.58 -6.72
C ALA A 315 22.75 3.83 -5.91
N SER A 316 21.99 4.53 -5.07
CA SER A 316 20.91 3.92 -4.27
C SER A 316 19.78 3.40 -5.14
N VAL A 317 19.32 4.19 -6.10
CA VAL A 317 18.28 3.76 -7.04
C VAL A 317 18.72 2.50 -7.80
N ARG A 318 19.96 2.46 -8.27
CA ARG A 318 20.51 1.28 -8.97
C ARG A 318 20.50 0.05 -8.05
N VAL A 319 21.00 0.18 -6.82
CA VAL A 319 21.08 -0.95 -5.86
C VAL A 319 19.69 -1.46 -5.48
N PHE A 320 18.76 -0.56 -5.18
CA PHE A 320 17.39 -0.95 -4.84
C PHE A 320 16.63 -1.51 -6.05
N SER A 321 16.87 -1.01 -7.26
CA SER A 321 16.28 -1.59 -8.49
C SER A 321 16.76 -3.00 -8.73
N TRP A 322 18.05 -3.29 -8.54
CA TRP A 322 18.57 -4.65 -8.58
C TRP A 322 17.99 -5.53 -7.46
N GLY A 323 17.88 -5.01 -6.25
CA GLY A 323 17.22 -5.71 -5.15
C GLY A 323 15.76 -6.03 -5.48
N GLY A 324 15.02 -5.07 -6.03
CA GLY A 324 13.64 -5.26 -6.49
C GLY A 324 13.51 -6.28 -7.61
N LEU A 325 14.45 -6.26 -8.57
CA LEU A 325 14.51 -7.24 -9.66
C LEU A 325 14.75 -8.67 -9.13
N LEU A 326 15.70 -8.83 -8.20
CA LEU A 326 15.98 -10.12 -7.57
C LEU A 326 14.82 -10.65 -6.76
N LEU A 327 14.18 -9.78 -5.99
CA LEU A 327 13.01 -10.15 -5.18
C LEU A 327 11.79 -10.49 -6.04
N ALA A 328 11.52 -9.69 -7.08
CA ALA A 328 10.48 -9.99 -8.05
C ALA A 328 10.82 -11.28 -8.85
N GLY A 329 12.08 -11.46 -9.20
CA GLY A 329 12.58 -12.65 -9.87
C GLY A 329 12.37 -13.93 -9.06
N PHE A 330 12.52 -13.87 -7.74
CA PHE A 330 12.22 -15.01 -6.88
C PHE A 330 10.74 -15.45 -7.01
N PHE A 331 9.80 -14.52 -6.89
CA PHE A 331 8.38 -14.84 -7.07
C PHE A 331 8.03 -15.22 -8.52
N TRP A 332 8.69 -14.60 -9.48
CA TRP A 332 8.54 -14.93 -10.89
C TRP A 332 8.97 -16.36 -11.19
N ILE A 333 10.14 -16.78 -10.70
CA ILE A 333 10.62 -18.16 -10.84
C ILE A 333 9.65 -19.14 -10.18
N LEU A 334 9.18 -18.85 -8.96
CA LEU A 334 8.19 -19.70 -8.29
C LEU A 334 6.90 -19.82 -9.10
N ALA A 335 6.39 -18.70 -9.63
CA ALA A 335 5.15 -18.69 -10.41
C ALA A 335 5.28 -19.45 -11.75
N LEU A 336 6.43 -19.39 -12.39
CA LEU A 336 6.68 -20.11 -13.66
C LEU A 336 7.07 -21.58 -13.48
N ALA A 337 7.80 -21.90 -12.40
CA ALA A 337 8.26 -23.28 -12.14
C ALA A 337 7.18 -24.13 -11.46
N LEU A 338 6.42 -23.54 -10.53
CA LEU A 338 5.48 -24.26 -9.67
C LEU A 338 4.02 -23.76 -9.79
N PRO A 339 3.51 -23.45 -11.00
CA PRO A 339 2.18 -22.85 -11.15
C PRO A 339 1.05 -23.79 -10.66
N GLY A 340 1.16 -25.09 -10.89
CA GLY A 340 0.18 -26.06 -10.45
C GLY A 340 0.07 -26.16 -8.94
N GLN A 341 1.20 -26.17 -8.23
CA GLN A 341 1.25 -26.21 -6.77
C GLN A 341 0.69 -24.91 -6.17
N ILE A 342 0.98 -23.77 -6.80
CA ILE A 342 0.44 -22.48 -6.38
C ILE A 342 -1.08 -22.44 -6.55
N LEU A 343 -1.59 -22.86 -7.70
CA LEU A 343 -3.03 -22.93 -7.96
C LEU A 343 -3.73 -23.86 -6.96
N GLN A 344 -3.15 -25.02 -6.66
CA GLN A 344 -3.65 -25.95 -5.66
C GLN A 344 -3.65 -25.34 -4.25
N LEU A 345 -2.60 -24.60 -3.87
CA LEU A 345 -2.50 -23.90 -2.58
C LEU A 345 -3.63 -22.88 -2.40
N PHE A 346 -4.05 -22.22 -3.48
CA PHE A 346 -5.18 -21.28 -3.47
C PHE A 346 -6.56 -21.95 -3.68
N GLY A 347 -6.63 -23.29 -3.59
CA GLY A 347 -7.89 -24.04 -3.59
C GLY A 347 -8.48 -24.27 -4.98
N VAL A 348 -7.68 -24.19 -6.05
CA VAL A 348 -8.12 -24.55 -7.40
C VAL A 348 -8.20 -26.07 -7.51
N GLU A 349 -9.32 -26.59 -8.02
CA GLU A 349 -9.51 -28.02 -8.21
C GLU A 349 -8.49 -28.62 -9.20
N ALA A 350 -8.05 -29.84 -8.91
CA ALA A 350 -7.04 -30.53 -9.73
C ALA A 350 -7.44 -30.67 -11.21
N SER A 351 -8.73 -30.80 -11.50
CA SER A 351 -9.31 -30.86 -12.85
C SER A 351 -9.04 -29.59 -13.68
N LEU A 352 -8.96 -28.44 -13.03
CA LEU A 352 -8.79 -27.12 -13.65
C LEU A 352 -7.31 -26.71 -13.77
N ILE A 353 -6.44 -27.29 -12.94
CA ILE A 353 -5.01 -26.91 -12.88
C ILE A 353 -4.32 -27.10 -14.22
N ALA A 354 -4.52 -28.25 -14.86
CA ALA A 354 -3.85 -28.54 -16.15
C ALA A 354 -4.14 -27.50 -17.22
N GLN A 355 -5.35 -26.99 -17.28
CA GLN A 355 -5.77 -25.95 -18.22
C GLN A 355 -5.31 -24.55 -17.77
N GLY A 356 -5.23 -24.31 -16.46
CA GLY A 356 -4.87 -23.02 -15.86
C GLY A 356 -3.38 -22.68 -15.89
N VAL A 357 -2.49 -23.67 -15.88
CA VAL A 357 -1.02 -23.51 -15.80
C VAL A 357 -0.47 -22.56 -16.87
N GLY A 358 -0.90 -22.73 -18.12
CA GLY A 358 -0.45 -21.89 -19.23
C GLY A 358 -0.85 -20.43 -19.08
N TYR A 359 -2.09 -20.17 -18.70
CA TYR A 359 -2.63 -18.83 -18.45
C TYR A 359 -2.02 -18.16 -17.22
N PHE A 360 -1.77 -18.93 -16.16
CA PHE A 360 -1.10 -18.41 -14.98
C PHE A 360 0.34 -17.98 -15.28
N ARG A 361 1.10 -18.78 -16.03
CA ARG A 361 2.45 -18.42 -16.50
C ARG A 361 2.42 -17.17 -17.36
N LEU A 362 1.47 -17.07 -18.28
CA LEU A 362 1.28 -15.91 -19.14
C LEU A 362 1.04 -14.63 -18.32
N PHE A 363 0.19 -14.71 -17.29
CA PHE A 363 -0.09 -13.58 -16.40
C PHE A 363 1.14 -13.08 -15.63
N TYR A 364 2.04 -13.99 -15.27
CA TYR A 364 3.25 -13.69 -14.50
C TYR A 364 4.47 -13.32 -15.34
N ILE A 365 4.42 -13.44 -16.66
CA ILE A 365 5.61 -13.37 -17.52
C ILE A 365 6.41 -12.07 -17.36
N SER A 366 5.75 -10.95 -17.14
CA SER A 366 6.34 -9.62 -16.94
C SER A 366 6.68 -9.28 -15.49
N PHE A 367 6.25 -10.10 -14.52
CA PHE A 367 6.33 -9.74 -13.09
C PHE A 367 7.75 -9.46 -12.59
N VAL A 368 8.75 -10.12 -13.16
CA VAL A 368 10.17 -9.88 -12.82
C VAL A 368 10.57 -8.40 -12.96
N LEU A 369 10.03 -7.72 -13.95
CA LEU A 369 10.31 -6.30 -14.21
C LEU A 369 9.55 -5.37 -13.26
N TYR A 370 8.50 -5.87 -12.61
CA TYR A 370 7.65 -5.06 -11.74
C TYR A 370 8.40 -4.47 -10.54
N GLY A 371 9.41 -5.20 -10.04
CA GLY A 371 10.30 -4.71 -8.99
C GLY A 371 10.98 -3.39 -9.33
N VAL A 372 11.41 -3.22 -10.58
CA VAL A 372 12.04 -1.97 -11.04
C VAL A 372 11.02 -0.85 -11.19
N MET A 373 9.79 -1.16 -11.64
CA MET A 373 8.72 -0.18 -11.77
C MET A 373 8.37 0.45 -10.42
N VAL A 374 8.21 -0.36 -9.39
CA VAL A 374 7.90 0.14 -8.04
C VAL A 374 9.01 1.08 -7.54
N MET A 375 10.28 0.75 -7.81
CA MET A 375 11.40 1.63 -7.47
C MET A 375 11.39 2.93 -8.27
N ALA A 376 10.99 2.92 -9.54
CA ALA A 376 10.87 4.11 -10.36
C ALA A 376 9.78 5.06 -9.85
N VAL A 377 8.60 4.54 -9.50
CA VAL A 377 7.53 5.35 -8.89
C VAL A 377 8.00 5.97 -7.57
N THR A 378 8.61 5.14 -6.70
CA THR A 378 9.12 5.59 -5.40
C THR A 378 10.23 6.62 -5.54
N PHE A 379 11.11 6.50 -6.55
CA PHE A 379 12.12 7.50 -6.88
C PHE A 379 11.48 8.86 -7.14
N PHE A 380 10.47 8.93 -8.03
CA PHE A 380 9.80 10.21 -8.33
C PHE A 380 9.05 10.77 -7.11
N GLN A 381 8.43 9.91 -6.31
CA GLN A 381 7.81 10.33 -5.05
C GLN A 381 8.85 10.91 -4.06
N ALA A 382 10.02 10.28 -3.95
CA ALA A 382 11.08 10.69 -3.03
C ALA A 382 11.73 12.03 -3.41
N ILE A 383 11.96 12.28 -4.72
CA ILE A 383 12.48 13.58 -5.19
C ILE A 383 11.41 14.68 -5.22
N GLY A 384 10.15 14.34 -5.01
CA GLY A 384 9.02 15.28 -4.98
C GLY A 384 8.37 15.54 -6.34
N ASP A 385 8.71 14.77 -7.38
CA ASP A 385 8.09 14.89 -8.71
C ASP A 385 6.80 14.04 -8.77
N GLY A 386 5.77 14.53 -8.09
CA GLY A 386 4.46 13.87 -8.06
C GLY A 386 3.80 13.79 -9.43
N LYS A 387 4.13 14.69 -10.37
CA LYS A 387 3.58 14.67 -11.74
C LYS A 387 4.05 13.42 -12.49
N LYS A 388 5.36 13.11 -12.46
CA LYS A 388 5.88 11.90 -13.12
C LYS A 388 5.45 10.62 -12.40
N ALA A 389 5.41 10.63 -11.06
CA ALA A 389 4.87 9.51 -10.32
C ALA A 389 3.41 9.22 -10.70
N SER A 390 2.55 10.26 -10.75
CA SER A 390 1.16 10.14 -11.18
C SER A 390 1.02 9.71 -12.64
N LEU A 391 1.87 10.24 -13.54
CA LEU A 391 1.87 9.82 -14.94
C LEU A 391 2.10 8.32 -15.11
N ILE A 392 3.05 7.74 -14.38
CA ILE A 392 3.32 6.30 -14.42
C ILE A 392 2.13 5.52 -13.87
N VAL A 393 1.59 5.93 -12.70
CA VAL A 393 0.52 5.20 -12.02
C VAL A 393 -0.81 5.31 -12.77
N LEU A 394 -1.24 6.52 -13.14
CA LEU A 394 -2.48 6.76 -13.87
C LEU A 394 -2.39 6.27 -15.32
N GLY A 395 -1.24 6.49 -15.96
CA GLY A 395 -0.96 6.01 -17.31
C GLY A 395 -1.07 4.49 -17.37
N ARG A 396 -0.46 3.79 -16.40
CA ARG A 396 -0.57 2.33 -16.29
C ARG A 396 -2.02 1.88 -16.19
N GLN A 397 -2.76 2.43 -15.26
CA GLN A 397 -4.04 1.87 -14.86
C GLN A 397 -5.21 2.34 -15.74
N LEU A 398 -5.30 3.64 -16.01
CA LEU A 398 -6.44 4.20 -16.73
C LEU A 398 -6.19 4.28 -18.24
N VAL A 399 -4.98 4.69 -18.64
CA VAL A 399 -4.70 4.96 -20.07
C VAL A 399 -4.36 3.68 -20.82
N VAL A 400 -3.64 2.75 -20.19
CA VAL A 400 -3.18 1.53 -20.86
C VAL A 400 -3.98 0.30 -20.43
N PHE A 401 -4.10 0.04 -19.10
CA PHE A 401 -4.74 -1.19 -18.63
C PHE A 401 -6.23 -1.26 -18.97
N VAL A 402 -7.03 -0.24 -18.63
CA VAL A 402 -8.48 -0.29 -18.83
C VAL A 402 -8.83 -0.50 -20.31
N PRO A 403 -8.28 0.25 -21.29
CA PRO A 403 -8.55 -0.01 -22.69
C PRO A 403 -8.09 -1.41 -23.15
N LEU A 404 -6.90 -1.86 -22.76
CA LEU A 404 -6.41 -3.18 -23.16
C LEU A 404 -7.25 -4.30 -22.54
N ALA A 405 -7.63 -4.20 -21.28
CA ALA A 405 -8.47 -5.19 -20.61
C ALA A 405 -9.88 -5.31 -21.22
N LEU A 406 -10.39 -4.23 -21.84
CA LEU A 406 -11.68 -4.23 -22.54
C LEU A 406 -11.57 -4.64 -24.01
N LEU A 407 -10.50 -4.26 -24.71
CA LEU A 407 -10.37 -4.48 -26.16
C LEU A 407 -9.70 -5.82 -26.50
N LEU A 408 -8.64 -6.22 -25.80
CA LEU A 408 -7.94 -7.46 -26.11
C LEU A 408 -8.83 -8.71 -26.07
N PRO A 409 -9.75 -8.84 -25.08
CA PRO A 409 -10.65 -9.99 -25.05
C PRO A 409 -11.61 -10.06 -26.25
N GLN A 410 -11.93 -8.93 -26.89
CA GLN A 410 -12.79 -8.91 -28.07
C GLN A 410 -12.11 -9.57 -29.28
N TRP A 411 -10.77 -9.52 -29.35
CA TRP A 411 -10.00 -10.09 -30.46
C TRP A 411 -9.40 -11.46 -30.15
N LEU A 412 -8.95 -11.66 -28.91
CA LEU A 412 -8.22 -12.85 -28.47
C LEU A 412 -9.01 -13.73 -27.50
N GLY A 413 -10.28 -13.40 -27.22
CA GLY A 413 -11.07 -14.13 -26.24
C GLY A 413 -10.41 -14.12 -24.86
N ILE A 414 -10.48 -15.26 -24.17
CA ILE A 414 -9.92 -15.40 -22.81
C ILE A 414 -8.40 -15.17 -22.76
N ALA A 415 -7.65 -15.51 -23.79
CA ALA A 415 -6.22 -15.23 -23.84
C ALA A 415 -5.92 -13.72 -23.75
N GLY A 416 -6.79 -12.87 -24.33
CA GLY A 416 -6.69 -11.42 -24.24
C GLY A 416 -6.83 -10.90 -22.80
N VAL A 417 -7.67 -11.52 -21.97
CA VAL A 417 -7.81 -11.18 -20.54
C VAL A 417 -6.50 -11.44 -19.80
N TRP A 418 -5.88 -12.60 -20.02
CA TRP A 418 -4.64 -12.98 -19.36
C TRP A 418 -3.41 -12.21 -19.87
N LEU A 419 -3.44 -11.77 -21.12
CA LEU A 419 -2.37 -10.97 -21.74
C LEU A 419 -2.43 -9.49 -21.35
N ALA A 420 -3.59 -8.95 -20.97
CA ALA A 420 -3.75 -7.54 -20.68
C ALA A 420 -2.73 -7.03 -19.65
N GLN A 421 -2.58 -7.74 -18.53
CA GLN A 421 -1.66 -7.36 -17.45
C GLN A 421 -0.18 -7.34 -17.88
N PRO A 422 0.38 -8.42 -18.48
CA PRO A 422 1.77 -8.44 -18.90
C PRO A 422 2.11 -7.38 -19.95
N LEU A 423 1.24 -7.11 -20.89
CA LEU A 423 1.45 -6.08 -21.91
C LEU A 423 1.51 -4.70 -21.30
N VAL A 424 0.55 -4.38 -20.42
CA VAL A 424 0.53 -3.10 -19.70
C VAL A 424 1.80 -2.92 -18.88
N ASP A 425 2.16 -3.94 -18.10
CA ASP A 425 3.35 -3.89 -17.25
C ASP A 425 4.60 -3.66 -18.09
N THR A 426 4.77 -4.37 -19.20
CA THR A 426 5.93 -4.21 -20.09
C THR A 426 6.03 -2.79 -20.63
N VAL A 427 4.94 -2.22 -21.17
CA VAL A 427 4.93 -0.87 -21.76
C VAL A 427 5.27 0.19 -20.69
N ILE A 428 4.61 0.10 -19.54
CA ILE A 428 4.76 1.13 -18.49
C ILE A 428 6.08 1.01 -17.74
N ILE A 429 6.61 -0.21 -17.58
CA ILE A 429 7.92 -0.42 -16.97
C ILE A 429 8.99 0.22 -17.86
N LEU A 430 8.95 0.00 -19.16
CA LEU A 430 9.88 0.63 -20.09
C LEU A 430 9.80 2.15 -20.03
N LEU A 431 8.58 2.72 -20.01
CA LEU A 431 8.36 4.16 -19.84
C LEU A 431 8.92 4.66 -18.49
N GLY A 432 8.58 3.99 -17.38
CA GLY A 432 9.01 4.37 -16.03
C GLY A 432 10.53 4.35 -15.87
N VAL A 433 11.18 3.29 -16.36
CA VAL A 433 12.64 3.15 -16.36
C VAL A 433 13.29 4.23 -17.24
N TRP A 434 12.76 4.46 -18.43
CA TRP A 434 13.26 5.52 -19.32
C TRP A 434 13.17 6.90 -18.67
N LEU A 435 12.02 7.25 -18.07
CA LEU A 435 11.84 8.51 -17.37
C LEU A 435 12.82 8.64 -16.20
N MET A 436 12.99 7.58 -15.41
CA MET A 436 13.90 7.55 -14.27
C MET A 436 15.36 7.75 -14.71
N ILE A 437 15.82 7.03 -15.73
CA ILE A 437 17.18 7.18 -16.26
C ILE A 437 17.38 8.60 -16.83
N LYS A 438 16.40 9.11 -17.59
CA LYS A 438 16.43 10.47 -18.14
C LYS A 438 16.54 11.53 -17.04
N GLU A 439 15.84 11.33 -15.90
CA GLU A 439 15.89 12.26 -14.78
C GLU A 439 17.25 12.21 -14.06
N ILE A 440 17.77 11.00 -13.80
CA ILE A 440 19.07 10.80 -13.15
C ILE A 440 20.20 11.42 -13.99
N ARG A 441 20.12 11.34 -15.32
CA ARG A 441 21.12 11.95 -16.22
C ARG A 441 21.14 13.48 -16.21
N LYS A 442 20.08 14.12 -15.72
CA LYS A 442 20.02 15.60 -15.56
C LYS A 442 20.71 16.08 -14.30
N PHE A 443 21.00 15.18 -13.37
CA PHE A 443 21.67 15.59 -12.16
C PHE A 443 23.09 16.08 -12.47
N PRO A 444 23.51 17.20 -11.89
CA PRO A 444 24.87 17.70 -12.08
C PRO A 444 25.87 16.64 -11.59
N ALA A 445 26.96 16.48 -12.34
CA ALA A 445 28.07 15.65 -11.88
C ALA A 445 28.53 16.19 -10.51
N SER A 446 28.73 15.31 -9.54
CA SER A 446 29.26 15.70 -8.23
C SER A 446 30.63 16.35 -8.42
N ALA A 447 30.75 17.62 -8.00
CA ALA A 447 32.03 18.27 -7.91
C ALA A 447 32.93 17.59 -6.88
#